data_2dc28d4367a0f6a2211cba8abad8fe9f
#
_entry.id   2dc28d4367a0f6a2211cba8abad8fe9f
#
_cell.length_a   1.000
_cell.length_b   1.000
_cell.length_c   1.000
_cell.angle_alpha   90.00
_cell.angle_beta   90.00
_cell.angle_gamma   90.00
#
_symmetry.space_group_name_H-M   'P 1'
#
loop_
_entity.id
_entity.type
_entity.pdbx_description
1 polymer ?
#
loop_
_entity_poly.entity_id
_entity_poly.type
_entity_poly.pdbx_seq_one_letter_code
_entity_poly.pdbx_strand_id
1 'polypeptide(L)'
;MLMDALVKTAAGPGLTLTQVDRPVPQPDEVLIKIHKTAICGTDVHIYNWDAWSQAHIHPPLVVGHEYVGEIAEMGSQVKHFEIGQTVSGEGHLVCGQCRNCRAGRAQWCAHTQGVGVNRDGAFAQYLCIPASNCIPISPDLDEEVVAFFDAFGNATHTALMFDVVGEDVLITGAGPIGVMAAAICRHNGARNVVITDVKDYRLDLARKLGATRAVNVAKEDLAALMPEMNMVEGFDVGLEMSGAEPALHQMLGLMRNGGQVALLGLFGKKPVIDLDRFIFKGLTLQGIYGRKMYETWYKMAAMVQSGLDLRPLITHRFPYHRFEEAFAIMNTGESGKIILEWVD
;
A
#
# COMPACT_ATOMS: atom_id res chain seq x y z
N MET A 1 29.76 -12.46 -4.07
CA MET A 1 29.59 -11.45 -5.15
C MET A 1 28.93 -10.24 -4.51
N LEU A 2 29.41 -9.03 -4.83
CA LEU A 2 28.80 -7.81 -4.31
C LEU A 2 27.66 -7.35 -5.22
N MET A 3 26.71 -6.62 -4.63
CA MET A 3 25.58 -5.99 -5.32
C MET A 3 25.30 -4.60 -4.72
N ASP A 4 24.76 -3.70 -5.52
CA ASP A 4 24.31 -2.38 -5.06
C ASP A 4 23.02 -2.48 -4.27
N ALA A 5 22.93 -1.72 -3.19
CA ALA A 5 21.76 -1.62 -2.34
C ALA A 5 21.62 -0.25 -1.66
N LEU A 6 20.38 0.16 -1.38
CA LEU A 6 20.08 1.31 -0.54
C LEU A 6 19.93 0.82 0.91
N VAL A 7 20.88 1.19 1.73
CA VAL A 7 21.02 0.69 3.09
C VAL A 7 20.78 1.80 4.11
N LYS A 8 19.98 1.49 5.12
CA LYS A 8 19.93 2.24 6.37
C LYS A 8 21.13 1.82 7.22
N THR A 9 22.25 2.52 7.08
CA THR A 9 23.52 2.13 7.69
C THR A 9 23.63 2.47 9.19
N ALA A 10 22.93 3.53 9.62
CA ALA A 10 22.94 4.00 11.01
C ALA A 10 21.61 4.65 11.39
N ALA A 11 21.42 4.82 12.70
CA ALA A 11 20.32 5.59 13.28
C ALA A 11 20.48 7.09 12.93
N GLY A 12 19.61 7.60 12.06
CA GLY A 12 19.62 8.98 11.56
C GLY A 12 18.94 9.12 10.19
N PRO A 13 18.65 10.34 9.72
CA PRO A 13 18.06 10.58 8.40
C PRO A 13 18.94 10.08 7.25
N GLY A 14 18.31 9.75 6.12
CA GLY A 14 18.95 9.33 4.87
C GLY A 14 19.13 7.82 4.74
N LEU A 15 19.47 7.40 3.53
CA LEU A 15 19.93 6.07 3.15
C LEU A 15 21.30 6.21 2.49
N THR A 16 22.04 5.12 2.39
CA THR A 16 23.34 5.08 1.73
C THR A 16 23.27 4.08 0.58
N LEU A 17 23.61 4.51 -0.65
CA LEU A 17 23.87 3.60 -1.73
C LEU A 17 25.26 2.98 -1.49
N THR A 18 25.33 1.68 -1.33
CA THR A 18 26.58 0.96 -1.04
C THR A 18 26.51 -0.46 -1.57
N GLN A 19 27.67 -1.11 -1.62
CA GLN A 19 27.75 -2.50 -1.99
C GLN A 19 27.62 -3.41 -0.75
N VAL A 20 26.78 -4.44 -0.89
CA VAL A 20 26.56 -5.50 0.09
C VAL A 20 26.77 -6.87 -0.54
N ASP A 21 26.92 -7.89 0.28
CA ASP A 21 26.98 -9.25 -0.24
C ASP A 21 25.65 -9.67 -0.89
N ARG A 22 25.72 -10.18 -2.13
CA ARG A 22 24.57 -10.77 -2.80
C ARG A 22 24.08 -11.97 -1.99
N PRO A 23 22.81 -12.03 -1.60
CA PRO A 23 22.30 -13.13 -0.80
C PRO A 23 22.31 -14.44 -1.59
N VAL A 24 22.40 -15.55 -0.86
CA VAL A 24 22.31 -16.91 -1.39
C VAL A 24 21.02 -17.54 -0.89
N PRO A 25 20.13 -18.04 -1.77
CA PRO A 25 18.85 -18.58 -1.36
C PRO A 25 19.01 -19.83 -0.49
N GLN A 26 18.27 -19.88 0.62
CA GLN A 26 18.13 -21.09 1.42
C GLN A 26 17.38 -22.17 0.63
N PRO A 27 17.34 -23.43 1.09
CA PRO A 27 16.72 -24.52 0.32
C PRO A 27 15.27 -24.26 -0.12
N ASP A 28 14.49 -23.48 0.61
CA ASP A 28 13.09 -23.13 0.38
C ASP A 28 12.88 -21.70 -0.13
N GLU A 29 13.98 -20.97 -0.42
CA GLU A 29 13.93 -19.58 -0.91
C GLU A 29 14.18 -19.49 -2.41
N VAL A 30 13.75 -18.37 -2.99
CA VAL A 30 14.12 -17.92 -4.32
C VAL A 30 14.97 -16.66 -4.23
N LEU A 31 15.93 -16.50 -5.14
CA LEU A 31 16.66 -15.28 -5.37
C LEU A 31 16.03 -14.55 -6.55
N ILE A 32 15.56 -13.36 -6.32
CA ILE A 32 14.93 -12.50 -7.32
C ILE A 32 15.93 -11.42 -7.74
N LYS A 33 16.18 -11.30 -9.06
CA LYS A 33 16.84 -10.13 -9.64
C LYS A 33 15.80 -9.03 -9.79
N ILE A 34 15.98 -7.93 -9.10
CA ILE A 34 15.02 -6.84 -9.06
C ILE A 34 15.11 -6.02 -10.36
N HIS A 35 13.97 -5.77 -10.98
CA HIS A 35 13.84 -4.88 -12.13
C HIS A 35 13.42 -3.49 -11.70
N LYS A 36 12.33 -3.41 -10.94
CA LYS A 36 11.72 -2.15 -10.50
C LYS A 36 11.27 -2.26 -9.05
N THR A 37 11.37 -1.15 -8.35
CA THR A 37 10.78 -0.98 -7.01
C THR A 37 9.96 0.29 -6.97
N ALA A 38 9.04 0.38 -6.01
CA ALA A 38 8.30 1.61 -5.78
C ALA A 38 8.54 2.10 -4.35
N ILE A 39 8.56 3.43 -4.19
CA ILE A 39 8.74 4.03 -2.86
C ILE A 39 7.40 4.07 -2.13
N CYS A 40 7.39 3.53 -0.91
CA CYS A 40 6.27 3.54 0.03
C CYS A 40 6.40 4.67 1.07
N GLY A 41 5.28 5.02 1.70
CA GLY A 41 5.30 5.90 2.88
C GLY A 41 6.16 5.37 4.02
N THR A 42 6.20 4.05 4.23
CA THR A 42 7.08 3.39 5.20
C THR A 42 8.56 3.67 4.92
N ASP A 43 8.96 3.65 3.65
CA ASP A 43 10.35 3.96 3.27
C ASP A 43 10.69 5.42 3.56
N VAL A 44 9.72 6.34 3.40
CA VAL A 44 9.87 7.75 3.77
C VAL A 44 10.03 7.93 5.28
N HIS A 45 9.28 7.19 6.09
CA HIS A 45 9.48 7.16 7.55
C HIS A 45 10.90 6.71 7.91
N ILE A 46 11.39 5.63 7.28
CA ILE A 46 12.76 5.11 7.49
C ILE A 46 13.81 6.14 7.02
N TYR A 47 13.59 6.74 5.86
CA TYR A 47 14.49 7.78 5.32
C TYR A 47 14.61 8.97 6.27
N ASN A 48 13.47 9.48 6.76
CA ASN A 48 13.42 10.64 7.66
C ASN A 48 13.80 10.32 9.11
N TRP A 49 13.88 9.05 9.48
CA TRP A 49 14.22 8.58 10.82
C TRP A 49 13.28 9.12 11.91
N ASP A 50 12.00 9.09 11.68
CA ASP A 50 10.99 9.57 12.60
C ASP A 50 10.79 8.66 13.83
N ALA A 51 9.85 9.01 14.71
CA ALA A 51 9.60 8.28 15.95
C ALA A 51 9.18 6.81 15.71
N TRP A 52 8.46 6.53 14.61
CA TRP A 52 8.10 5.16 14.25
C TRP A 52 9.33 4.36 13.85
N SER A 53 10.18 4.91 13.00
CA SER A 53 11.42 4.26 12.55
C SER A 53 12.38 4.00 13.71
N GLN A 54 12.53 4.97 14.62
CA GLN A 54 13.36 4.81 15.82
C GLN A 54 12.92 3.65 16.72
N ALA A 55 11.63 3.34 16.74
CA ALA A 55 11.05 2.26 17.54
C ALA A 55 11.11 0.88 16.86
N HIS A 56 11.22 0.82 15.53
CA HIS A 56 11.00 -0.43 14.79
C HIS A 56 12.17 -0.85 13.89
N ILE A 57 13.04 0.07 13.50
CA ILE A 57 14.14 -0.20 12.55
C ILE A 57 15.46 -0.38 13.28
N HIS A 58 16.16 -1.44 12.93
CA HIS A 58 17.47 -1.78 13.50
C HIS A 58 18.53 -1.79 12.40
N PRO A 59 19.30 -0.70 12.23
CA PRO A 59 20.41 -0.67 11.27
C PRO A 59 21.53 -1.68 11.62
N PRO A 60 22.30 -2.21 10.65
CA PRO A 60 22.13 -1.96 9.19
C PRO A 60 20.97 -2.74 8.60
N LEU A 61 20.29 -2.17 7.60
CA LEU A 61 19.14 -2.79 6.93
C LEU A 61 19.04 -2.33 5.47
N VAL A 62 18.92 -3.25 4.52
CA VAL A 62 18.49 -2.94 3.16
C VAL A 62 17.00 -2.63 3.21
N VAL A 63 16.57 -1.46 2.70
CA VAL A 63 15.19 -0.98 2.77
C VAL A 63 14.39 -1.45 1.55
N GLY A 64 13.08 -1.13 1.50
CA GLY A 64 12.20 -1.39 0.35
C GLY A 64 11.45 -2.72 0.44
N HIS A 65 10.17 -2.69 0.06
CA HIS A 65 9.26 -3.85 0.15
C HIS A 65 8.24 -3.90 -1.00
N GLU A 66 8.31 -2.97 -1.93
CA GLU A 66 7.49 -2.90 -3.14
C GLU A 66 8.38 -3.16 -4.34
N TYR A 67 8.17 -4.26 -5.08
CA TYR A 67 9.10 -4.68 -6.13
C TYR A 67 8.46 -5.60 -7.18
N VAL A 68 9.13 -5.70 -8.31
CA VAL A 68 8.98 -6.72 -9.34
C VAL A 68 10.36 -7.09 -9.89
N GLY A 69 10.52 -8.33 -10.30
CA GLY A 69 11.78 -8.84 -10.88
C GLY A 69 11.61 -10.22 -11.47
N GLU A 70 12.73 -10.87 -11.73
CA GLU A 70 12.79 -12.23 -12.28
C GLU A 70 13.52 -13.19 -11.34
N ILE A 71 13.16 -14.46 -11.36
CA ILE A 71 13.87 -15.49 -10.60
C ILE A 71 15.26 -15.71 -11.20
N ALA A 72 16.30 -15.41 -10.44
CA ALA A 72 17.70 -15.62 -10.82
C ALA A 72 18.26 -16.96 -10.34
N GLU A 73 17.87 -17.40 -9.13
CA GLU A 73 18.29 -18.68 -8.55
C GLU A 73 17.18 -19.24 -7.66
N MET A 74 17.21 -20.57 -7.46
CA MET A 74 16.25 -21.26 -6.59
C MET A 74 16.96 -22.19 -5.62
N GLY A 75 16.48 -22.24 -4.39
CA GLY A 75 16.88 -23.23 -3.40
C GLY A 75 16.48 -24.64 -3.81
N SER A 76 17.17 -25.64 -3.30
CA SER A 76 17.06 -27.05 -3.72
C SER A 76 15.67 -27.69 -3.51
N GLN A 77 14.84 -27.09 -2.66
CA GLN A 77 13.47 -27.57 -2.37
C GLN A 77 12.39 -26.86 -3.19
N VAL A 78 12.74 -25.79 -3.90
CA VAL A 78 11.79 -25.03 -4.74
C VAL A 78 11.53 -25.81 -6.04
N LYS A 79 10.23 -26.05 -6.38
CA LYS A 79 9.83 -26.90 -7.51
C LYS A 79 8.80 -26.30 -8.45
N HIS A 80 8.26 -25.11 -8.11
CA HIS A 80 7.09 -24.57 -8.81
C HIS A 80 7.36 -23.24 -9.51
N PHE A 81 8.63 -22.93 -9.72
CA PHE A 81 9.08 -21.73 -10.41
C PHE A 81 10.13 -22.07 -11.46
N GLU A 82 10.40 -21.14 -12.35
CA GLU A 82 11.41 -21.27 -13.42
C GLU A 82 12.36 -20.05 -13.37
N ILE A 83 13.64 -20.29 -13.73
CA ILE A 83 14.62 -19.21 -13.89
C ILE A 83 14.16 -18.27 -15.01
N GLY A 84 14.22 -16.96 -14.77
CA GLY A 84 13.72 -15.92 -15.67
C GLY A 84 12.22 -15.67 -15.58
N GLN A 85 11.48 -16.40 -14.73
CA GLN A 85 10.06 -16.12 -14.51
C GLN A 85 9.87 -14.79 -13.80
N THR A 86 8.99 -13.92 -14.36
CA THR A 86 8.64 -12.65 -13.71
C THR A 86 7.82 -12.89 -12.44
N VAL A 87 8.26 -12.27 -11.35
CA VAL A 87 7.66 -12.43 -10.03
C VAL A 87 7.63 -11.12 -9.25
N SER A 88 6.72 -11.06 -8.30
CA SER A 88 6.75 -10.16 -7.16
C SER A 88 6.56 -10.99 -5.89
N GLY A 89 6.21 -10.41 -4.76
CA GLY A 89 6.01 -11.23 -3.57
C GLY A 89 5.34 -10.52 -2.39
N GLU A 90 4.78 -11.36 -1.56
CA GLU A 90 4.19 -10.97 -0.29
C GLU A 90 5.29 -10.56 0.70
N GLY A 91 5.35 -9.26 1.01
CA GLY A 91 6.38 -8.68 1.88
C GLY A 91 6.25 -9.04 3.36
N HIS A 92 5.17 -9.70 3.78
CA HIS A 92 5.00 -10.18 5.16
C HIS A 92 5.33 -11.66 5.26
N LEU A 93 6.40 -12.01 5.94
CA LEU A 93 6.76 -13.39 6.24
C LEU A 93 6.12 -13.79 7.56
N VAL A 94 5.35 -14.87 7.54
CA VAL A 94 4.57 -15.34 8.68
C VAL A 94 5.09 -16.67 9.24
N CYS A 95 4.86 -16.94 10.52
CA CYS A 95 5.40 -18.12 11.17
C CYS A 95 4.73 -19.45 10.76
N GLY A 96 3.58 -19.43 10.11
CA GLY A 96 2.82 -20.62 9.70
C GLY A 96 2.18 -21.43 10.85
N GLN A 97 2.57 -21.19 12.10
CA GLN A 97 2.27 -22.07 13.24
C GLN A 97 1.32 -21.46 14.28
N CYS A 98 1.22 -20.12 14.38
CA CYS A 98 0.32 -19.49 15.36
C CYS A 98 -1.14 -19.74 15.01
N ARG A 99 -2.05 -19.44 15.98
CA ARG A 99 -3.49 -19.62 15.80
C ARG A 99 -4.02 -18.96 14.54
N ASN A 100 -3.60 -17.72 14.27
CA ASN A 100 -4.08 -16.98 13.10
C ASN A 100 -3.60 -17.59 11.77
N CYS A 101 -2.32 -17.99 11.67
CA CYS A 101 -1.81 -18.68 10.50
C CYS A 101 -2.56 -19.99 10.22
N ARG A 102 -2.73 -20.83 11.25
CA ARG A 102 -3.43 -22.10 11.12
C ARG A 102 -4.93 -21.96 10.81
N ALA A 103 -5.52 -20.81 11.17
CA ALA A 103 -6.93 -20.50 10.90
C ALA A 103 -7.13 -19.77 9.55
N GLY A 104 -6.12 -19.69 8.66
CA GLY A 104 -6.21 -19.01 7.38
C GLY A 104 -6.26 -17.49 7.47
N ARG A 105 -5.77 -16.91 8.58
CA ARG A 105 -5.75 -15.46 8.84
C ARG A 105 -4.32 -15.00 9.05
N ALA A 106 -3.45 -15.35 8.09
CA ALA A 106 -2.01 -15.15 8.17
C ALA A 106 -1.61 -13.67 8.31
N GLN A 107 -2.38 -12.73 7.74
CA GLN A 107 -2.17 -11.29 7.91
C GLN A 107 -2.16 -10.83 9.37
N TRP A 108 -2.73 -11.60 10.29
CA TRP A 108 -2.72 -11.33 11.73
C TRP A 108 -1.73 -12.23 12.50
N CYS A 109 -0.69 -12.68 11.83
CA CYS A 109 0.37 -13.46 12.48
C CYS A 109 1.05 -12.62 13.58
N ALA A 110 1.18 -13.19 14.78
CA ALA A 110 1.85 -12.51 15.90
C ALA A 110 3.38 -12.39 15.72
N HIS A 111 3.95 -13.11 14.74
CA HIS A 111 5.39 -13.19 14.49
C HIS A 111 5.73 -12.79 13.04
N THR A 112 4.95 -11.83 12.49
CA THR A 112 5.22 -11.32 11.15
C THR A 112 6.55 -10.61 11.09
N GLN A 113 7.34 -10.90 10.05
CA GLN A 113 8.53 -10.15 9.69
C GLN A 113 8.31 -9.46 8.34
N GLY A 114 8.50 -8.14 8.30
CA GLY A 114 8.38 -7.34 7.08
C GLY A 114 9.69 -7.28 6.32
N VAL A 115 9.64 -7.56 5.01
CA VAL A 115 10.72 -7.30 4.07
C VAL A 115 11.00 -5.79 4.07
N GLY A 116 12.27 -5.38 4.13
CA GLY A 116 12.67 -3.96 4.20
C GLY A 116 12.37 -3.26 5.53
N VAL A 117 11.90 -4.00 6.55
CA VAL A 117 11.57 -3.47 7.89
C VAL A 117 12.26 -4.29 9.00
N ASN A 118 12.07 -5.61 9.01
CA ASN A 118 12.66 -6.52 10.01
C ASN A 118 13.71 -7.46 9.42
N ARG A 119 13.79 -7.52 8.10
CA ARG A 119 14.82 -8.21 7.32
C ARG A 119 15.13 -7.41 6.06
N ASP A 120 16.24 -7.70 5.41
CA ASP A 120 16.68 -7.01 4.20
C ASP A 120 15.60 -7.01 3.12
N GLY A 121 15.49 -5.87 2.45
CA GLY A 121 14.44 -5.52 1.51
C GLY A 121 14.88 -5.49 0.06
N ALA A 122 14.02 -4.89 -0.75
CA ALA A 122 14.05 -4.93 -2.20
C ALA A 122 14.80 -3.74 -2.85
N PHE A 123 15.21 -2.73 -2.10
CA PHE A 123 16.03 -1.65 -2.68
C PHE A 123 17.48 -2.13 -2.86
N ALA A 124 17.63 -3.17 -3.69
CA ALA A 124 18.88 -3.83 -4.03
C ALA A 124 18.75 -4.52 -5.39
N GLN A 125 19.87 -4.90 -6.00
CA GLN A 125 19.85 -5.63 -7.27
C GLN A 125 19.25 -7.04 -7.13
N TYR A 126 19.34 -7.65 -5.94
CA TYR A 126 18.78 -8.98 -5.65
C TYR A 126 18.13 -9.05 -4.28
N LEU A 127 17.07 -9.86 -4.17
CA LEU A 127 16.34 -10.15 -2.95
C LEU A 127 16.10 -11.65 -2.79
N CYS A 128 16.34 -12.21 -1.59
CA CYS A 128 15.89 -13.55 -1.22
C CYS A 128 14.61 -13.51 -0.41
N ILE A 129 13.61 -14.32 -0.82
CA ILE A 129 12.39 -14.57 -0.05
C ILE A 129 12.02 -16.06 -0.07
N PRO A 130 11.26 -16.54 0.94
CA PRO A 130 10.67 -17.88 0.85
C PRO A 130 9.82 -18.03 -0.42
N ALA A 131 9.94 -19.18 -1.08
CA ALA A 131 9.16 -19.47 -2.28
C ALA A 131 7.63 -19.39 -2.03
N SER A 132 7.18 -19.66 -0.80
CA SER A 132 5.79 -19.48 -0.39
C SER A 132 5.29 -18.02 -0.43
N ASN A 133 6.20 -17.07 -0.37
CA ASN A 133 5.90 -15.64 -0.45
C ASN A 133 6.03 -15.08 -1.87
N CYS A 134 6.69 -15.83 -2.77
CA CYS A 134 6.91 -15.45 -4.16
C CYS A 134 5.61 -15.64 -4.96
N ILE A 135 5.23 -14.63 -5.74
CA ILE A 135 4.00 -14.61 -6.55
C ILE A 135 4.39 -14.52 -8.02
N PRO A 136 4.03 -15.52 -8.85
CA PRO A 136 4.24 -15.43 -10.29
C PRO A 136 3.36 -14.35 -10.90
N ILE A 137 3.93 -13.57 -11.80
CA ILE A 137 3.25 -12.47 -12.47
C ILE A 137 2.96 -12.85 -13.92
N SER A 138 1.70 -12.63 -14.34
CA SER A 138 1.29 -12.86 -15.72
C SER A 138 1.94 -11.84 -16.66
N PRO A 139 2.42 -12.27 -17.85
CA PRO A 139 3.12 -11.38 -18.80
C PRO A 139 2.28 -10.21 -19.34
N ASP A 140 0.97 -10.26 -19.19
CA ASP A 140 0.03 -9.19 -19.59
C ASP A 140 -0.09 -8.06 -18.55
N LEU A 141 0.50 -8.23 -17.36
CA LEU A 141 0.52 -7.21 -16.33
C LEU A 141 1.74 -6.29 -16.49
N ASP A 142 1.50 -4.99 -16.41
CA ASP A 142 2.54 -3.97 -16.45
C ASP A 142 3.42 -4.05 -15.19
N GLU A 143 4.73 -4.29 -15.38
CA GLU A 143 5.68 -4.42 -14.27
C GLU A 143 5.72 -3.19 -13.37
N GLU A 144 5.53 -1.98 -13.90
CA GLU A 144 5.53 -0.77 -13.09
C GLU A 144 4.33 -0.73 -12.14
N VAL A 145 3.18 -1.26 -12.57
CA VAL A 145 2.00 -1.40 -11.71
C VAL A 145 2.21 -2.53 -10.72
N VAL A 146 2.80 -3.65 -11.14
CA VAL A 146 3.13 -4.78 -10.26
C VAL A 146 4.11 -4.38 -9.17
N ALA A 147 5.07 -3.50 -9.47
CA ALA A 147 6.06 -3.05 -8.49
C ALA A 147 5.41 -2.51 -7.20
N PHE A 148 4.22 -1.89 -7.26
CA PHE A 148 3.51 -1.40 -6.08
C PHE A 148 2.28 -2.23 -5.67
N PHE A 149 2.24 -3.50 -6.03
CA PHE A 149 1.16 -4.40 -5.61
C PHE A 149 1.07 -4.55 -4.09
N ASP A 150 2.14 -4.31 -3.35
CA ASP A 150 2.07 -4.22 -1.89
C ASP A 150 1.06 -3.16 -1.43
N ALA A 151 1.24 -1.91 -1.85
CA ALA A 151 0.34 -0.81 -1.52
C ALA A 151 -1.05 -0.99 -2.16
N PHE A 152 -1.12 -1.54 -3.38
CA PHE A 152 -2.38 -1.87 -4.04
C PHE A 152 -3.16 -2.94 -3.25
N GLY A 153 -2.47 -3.90 -2.64
CA GLY A 153 -3.07 -4.89 -1.74
C GLY A 153 -3.73 -4.27 -0.51
N ASN A 154 -3.08 -3.27 0.10
CA ASN A 154 -3.65 -2.55 1.22
C ASN A 154 -4.90 -1.75 0.80
N ALA A 155 -4.87 -1.10 -0.35
CA ALA A 155 -6.02 -0.42 -0.95
C ALA A 155 -7.15 -1.41 -1.24
N THR A 156 -6.84 -2.57 -1.83
CA THR A 156 -7.80 -3.63 -2.17
C THR A 156 -8.48 -4.20 -0.93
N HIS A 157 -7.70 -4.52 0.12
CA HIS A 157 -8.25 -5.02 1.38
C HIS A 157 -9.19 -4.01 2.01
N THR A 158 -8.84 -2.72 2.00
CA THR A 158 -9.66 -1.66 2.59
C THR A 158 -10.91 -1.40 1.77
N ALA A 159 -10.77 -1.22 0.46
CA ALA A 159 -11.88 -0.88 -0.45
C ALA A 159 -12.93 -1.99 -0.54
N LEU A 160 -12.51 -3.26 -0.45
CA LEU A 160 -13.39 -4.43 -0.56
C LEU A 160 -13.66 -5.08 0.81
N MET A 161 -13.47 -4.32 1.90
CA MET A 161 -13.82 -4.82 3.24
C MET A 161 -15.32 -4.96 3.41
N PHE A 162 -16.07 -4.04 2.85
CA PHE A 162 -17.53 -4.02 2.79
C PHE A 162 -17.98 -4.04 1.34
N ASP A 163 -19.24 -4.37 1.10
CA ASP A 163 -19.83 -4.28 -0.24
C ASP A 163 -19.90 -2.80 -0.65
N VAL A 164 -19.49 -2.53 -1.88
CA VAL A 164 -19.48 -1.17 -2.46
C VAL A 164 -20.38 -1.04 -3.68
N VAL A 165 -20.96 -2.16 -4.17
CA VAL A 165 -21.79 -2.17 -5.38
C VAL A 165 -23.07 -1.37 -5.14
N GLY A 166 -23.22 -0.28 -5.89
CA GLY A 166 -24.38 0.63 -5.77
C GLY A 166 -24.33 1.59 -4.58
N GLU A 167 -23.30 1.50 -3.73
CA GLU A 167 -23.17 2.28 -2.50
C GLU A 167 -22.45 3.62 -2.72
N ASP A 168 -22.68 4.57 -1.81
CA ASP A 168 -21.97 5.85 -1.73
C ASP A 168 -20.78 5.71 -0.79
N VAL A 169 -19.58 5.88 -1.35
CA VAL A 169 -18.31 5.67 -0.66
C VAL A 169 -17.63 6.99 -0.36
N LEU A 170 -17.26 7.22 0.91
CA LEU A 170 -16.40 8.33 1.34
C LEU A 170 -14.99 7.82 1.66
N ILE A 171 -13.99 8.41 1.02
CA ILE A 171 -12.58 8.13 1.27
C ILE A 171 -11.93 9.39 1.84
N THR A 172 -11.30 9.29 3.01
CA THR A 172 -10.49 10.38 3.57
C THR A 172 -9.01 10.12 3.36
N GLY A 173 -8.31 11.11 2.80
CA GLY A 173 -6.90 11.02 2.41
C GLY A 173 -6.71 10.54 0.98
N ALA A 174 -6.29 11.46 0.09
CA ALA A 174 -5.95 11.18 -1.30
C ALA A 174 -4.45 10.88 -1.51
N GLY A 175 -3.82 10.21 -0.54
CA GLY A 175 -2.51 9.58 -0.75
C GLY A 175 -2.61 8.44 -1.78
N PRO A 176 -1.47 7.87 -2.24
CA PRO A 176 -1.50 6.82 -3.26
C PRO A 176 -2.46 5.66 -2.95
N ILE A 177 -2.54 5.22 -1.69
CA ILE A 177 -3.45 4.13 -1.28
C ILE A 177 -4.92 4.58 -1.38
N GLY A 178 -5.25 5.80 -0.93
CA GLY A 178 -6.62 6.33 -1.04
C GLY A 178 -7.07 6.52 -2.49
N VAL A 179 -6.17 6.99 -3.36
CA VAL A 179 -6.46 7.13 -4.80
C VAL A 179 -6.67 5.77 -5.46
N MET A 180 -5.86 4.75 -5.12
CA MET A 180 -6.10 3.38 -5.57
C MET A 180 -7.44 2.83 -5.06
N ALA A 181 -7.79 3.08 -3.80
CA ALA A 181 -9.08 2.65 -3.25
C ALA A 181 -10.25 3.29 -3.98
N ALA A 182 -10.14 4.57 -4.38
CA ALA A 182 -11.16 5.24 -5.19
C ALA A 182 -11.33 4.55 -6.55
N ALA A 183 -10.23 4.24 -7.23
CA ALA A 183 -10.26 3.51 -8.50
C ALA A 183 -10.89 2.12 -8.35
N ILE A 184 -10.54 1.39 -7.28
CA ILE A 184 -11.10 0.07 -6.96
C ILE A 184 -12.61 0.16 -6.73
N CYS A 185 -13.08 1.10 -5.90
CA CYS A 185 -14.50 1.27 -5.62
C CYS A 185 -15.29 1.58 -6.90
N ARG A 186 -14.77 2.47 -7.77
CA ARG A 186 -15.39 2.76 -9.08
C ARG A 186 -15.43 1.54 -9.98
N HIS A 187 -14.31 0.81 -10.09
CA HIS A 187 -14.22 -0.40 -10.92
C HIS A 187 -15.21 -1.47 -10.47
N ASN A 188 -15.44 -1.58 -9.16
CA ASN A 188 -16.33 -2.57 -8.56
C ASN A 188 -17.79 -2.08 -8.42
N GLY A 189 -18.18 -0.96 -9.03
CA GLY A 189 -19.57 -0.57 -9.17
C GLY A 189 -20.15 0.32 -8.08
N ALA A 190 -19.33 1.01 -7.30
CA ALA A 190 -19.82 2.04 -6.36
C ALA A 190 -20.58 3.14 -7.11
N ARG A 191 -21.72 3.60 -6.55
CA ARG A 191 -22.56 4.65 -7.13
C ARG A 191 -21.83 5.98 -7.18
N ASN A 192 -21.40 6.46 -6.02
CA ASN A 192 -20.54 7.62 -5.89
C ASN A 192 -19.28 7.25 -5.11
N VAL A 193 -18.13 7.75 -5.56
CA VAL A 193 -16.86 7.68 -4.85
C VAL A 193 -16.37 9.09 -4.60
N VAL A 194 -16.51 9.53 -3.36
CA VAL A 194 -16.06 10.85 -2.91
C VAL A 194 -14.76 10.68 -2.13
N ILE A 195 -13.73 11.40 -2.55
CA ILE A 195 -12.43 11.41 -1.88
C ILE A 195 -12.07 12.80 -1.39
N THR A 196 -11.51 12.90 -0.19
CA THR A 196 -11.15 14.18 0.43
C THR A 196 -9.66 14.25 0.75
N ASP A 197 -9.09 15.44 0.59
CA ASP A 197 -7.73 15.78 1.02
C ASP A 197 -7.64 17.31 1.21
N VAL A 198 -6.50 17.80 1.70
CA VAL A 198 -6.17 19.23 1.78
C VAL A 198 -5.22 19.66 0.65
N LYS A 199 -4.68 18.72 -0.14
CA LYS A 199 -3.76 18.98 -1.24
C LYS A 199 -4.43 18.77 -2.61
N ASP A 200 -4.55 19.87 -3.38
CA ASP A 200 -5.18 19.82 -4.71
C ASP A 200 -4.48 18.84 -5.67
N TYR A 201 -3.13 18.80 -5.66
CA TYR A 201 -2.36 17.86 -6.48
C TYR A 201 -2.84 16.41 -6.34
N ARG A 202 -3.07 15.95 -5.11
CA ARG A 202 -3.55 14.59 -4.81
C ARG A 202 -4.99 14.38 -5.26
N LEU A 203 -5.82 15.41 -5.11
CA LEU A 203 -7.20 15.39 -5.58
C LEU A 203 -7.28 15.32 -7.11
N ASP A 204 -6.36 15.97 -7.82
CA ASP A 204 -6.28 15.87 -9.28
C ASP A 204 -5.91 14.46 -9.75
N LEU A 205 -5.02 13.77 -9.04
CA LEU A 205 -4.75 12.35 -9.30
C LEU A 205 -5.99 11.47 -9.05
N ALA A 206 -6.73 11.73 -7.98
CA ALA A 206 -7.95 10.99 -7.68
C ALA A 206 -9.04 11.19 -8.77
N ARG A 207 -9.18 12.41 -9.32
CA ARG A 207 -10.08 12.69 -10.45
C ARG A 207 -9.70 11.89 -11.69
N LYS A 208 -8.40 11.83 -12.00
CA LYS A 208 -7.88 11.07 -13.16
C LYS A 208 -8.13 9.56 -13.03
N LEU A 209 -8.19 9.05 -11.80
CA LEU A 209 -8.37 7.64 -11.49
C LEU A 209 -9.82 7.27 -11.12
N GLY A 210 -10.78 8.15 -11.44
CA GLY A 210 -12.20 7.80 -11.46
C GLY A 210 -12.99 8.16 -10.20
N ALA A 211 -12.44 8.95 -9.27
CA ALA A 211 -13.25 9.52 -8.21
C ALA A 211 -14.43 10.35 -8.79
N THR A 212 -15.65 10.11 -8.32
CA THR A 212 -16.84 10.87 -8.75
C THR A 212 -16.71 12.32 -8.34
N ARG A 213 -16.21 12.57 -7.13
CA ARG A 213 -15.93 13.90 -6.59
C ARG A 213 -14.65 13.85 -5.76
N ALA A 214 -13.76 14.82 -5.98
CA ALA A 214 -12.55 15.00 -5.17
C ALA A 214 -12.65 16.39 -4.52
N VAL A 215 -12.69 16.42 -3.18
CA VAL A 215 -13.04 17.60 -2.38
C VAL A 215 -11.85 18.04 -1.54
N ASN A 216 -11.46 19.30 -1.68
CA ASN A 216 -10.51 19.93 -0.78
C ASN A 216 -11.25 20.47 0.46
N VAL A 217 -11.21 19.71 1.55
CA VAL A 217 -11.93 20.02 2.79
C VAL A 217 -11.43 21.26 3.52
N ALA A 218 -10.30 21.83 3.11
CA ALA A 218 -9.87 23.17 3.57
C ALA A 218 -10.59 24.31 2.83
N LYS A 219 -11.26 24.02 1.71
CA LYS A 219 -11.88 25.01 0.82
C LYS A 219 -13.38 24.82 0.63
N GLU A 220 -13.86 23.59 0.77
CA GLU A 220 -15.24 23.20 0.45
C GLU A 220 -15.88 22.44 1.63
N ASP A 221 -17.16 22.67 1.87
CA ASP A 221 -17.94 21.92 2.86
C ASP A 221 -18.52 20.65 2.19
N LEU A 222 -18.00 19.49 2.59
CA LEU A 222 -18.45 18.21 2.08
C LEU A 222 -19.93 17.94 2.35
N ALA A 223 -20.47 18.37 3.49
CA ALA A 223 -21.88 18.19 3.83
C ALA A 223 -22.81 18.94 2.86
N ALA A 224 -22.41 20.13 2.42
CA ALA A 224 -23.15 20.93 1.47
C ALA A 224 -23.20 20.32 0.06
N LEU A 225 -22.24 19.47 -0.31
CA LEU A 225 -22.17 18.81 -1.61
C LEU A 225 -23.02 17.53 -1.71
N MET A 226 -23.41 16.94 -0.59
CA MET A 226 -24.14 15.66 -0.58
C MET A 226 -25.49 15.72 -1.32
N PRO A 227 -26.33 16.75 -1.17
CA PRO A 227 -27.59 16.85 -1.92
C PRO A 227 -27.40 16.94 -3.45
N GLU A 228 -26.30 17.56 -3.92
CA GLU A 228 -25.99 17.64 -5.36
C GLU A 228 -25.71 16.24 -5.97
N MET A 229 -25.29 15.28 -5.15
CA MET A 229 -25.02 13.90 -5.54
C MET A 229 -26.20 12.96 -5.22
N ASN A 230 -27.37 13.49 -4.87
CA ASN A 230 -28.55 12.74 -4.43
C ASN A 230 -28.30 11.86 -3.20
N MET A 231 -27.41 12.29 -2.31
CA MET A 231 -27.15 11.63 -1.03
C MET A 231 -27.94 12.34 0.08
N VAL A 232 -29.07 11.76 0.48
CA VAL A 232 -29.96 12.36 1.47
C VAL A 232 -29.62 11.91 2.89
N GLU A 233 -29.22 10.65 3.07
CA GLU A 233 -29.04 10.04 4.39
C GLU A 233 -27.59 10.01 4.86
N GLY A 234 -26.64 10.13 3.96
CA GLY A 234 -25.21 10.02 4.23
C GLY A 234 -24.51 8.95 3.41
N PHE A 235 -23.24 8.71 3.70
CA PHE A 235 -22.44 7.69 3.04
C PHE A 235 -22.68 6.32 3.63
N ASP A 236 -22.68 5.29 2.79
CA ASP A 236 -22.84 3.87 3.15
C ASP A 236 -21.55 3.29 3.69
N VAL A 237 -20.44 3.53 2.97
CA VAL A 237 -19.11 3.00 3.27
C VAL A 237 -18.11 4.14 3.43
N GLY A 238 -17.38 4.13 4.53
CA GLY A 238 -16.26 5.03 4.80
C GLY A 238 -14.93 4.28 4.73
N LEU A 239 -13.93 4.87 4.06
CA LEU A 239 -12.57 4.35 4.03
C LEU A 239 -11.64 5.41 4.61
N GLU A 240 -11.27 5.28 5.89
CA GLU A 240 -10.37 6.21 6.56
C GLU A 240 -8.93 5.85 6.25
N MET A 241 -8.27 6.68 5.45
CA MET A 241 -6.91 6.44 4.95
C MET A 241 -5.96 7.62 5.20
N SER A 242 -6.44 8.65 5.91
CA SER A 242 -5.67 9.86 6.20
C SER A 242 -4.87 9.79 7.50
N GLY A 243 -5.36 9.04 8.50
CA GLY A 243 -4.85 9.07 9.86
C GLY A 243 -5.02 10.42 10.56
N ALA A 244 -5.94 11.27 10.06
CA ALA A 244 -6.22 12.59 10.61
C ALA A 244 -7.51 12.57 11.44
N GLU A 245 -7.42 12.94 12.71
CA GLU A 245 -8.56 12.96 13.63
C GLU A 245 -9.75 13.81 13.10
N PRO A 246 -9.55 15.03 12.54
CA PRO A 246 -10.65 15.81 11.97
C PRO A 246 -11.35 15.09 10.80
N ALA A 247 -10.61 14.38 9.96
CA ALA A 247 -11.17 13.61 8.84
C ALA A 247 -12.02 12.43 9.33
N LEU A 248 -11.57 11.72 10.36
CA LEU A 248 -12.35 10.66 11.00
C LEU A 248 -13.65 11.21 11.59
N HIS A 249 -13.61 12.34 12.32
CA HIS A 249 -14.81 12.95 12.89
C HIS A 249 -15.81 13.40 11.82
N GLN A 250 -15.32 14.01 10.74
CA GLN A 250 -16.14 14.39 9.60
C GLN A 250 -16.79 13.15 8.96
N MET A 251 -16.00 12.10 8.70
CA MET A 251 -16.52 10.85 8.16
C MET A 251 -17.62 10.27 9.04
N LEU A 252 -17.38 10.05 10.35
CA LEU A 252 -18.37 9.49 11.26
C LEU A 252 -19.65 10.34 11.33
N GLY A 253 -19.51 11.67 11.18
CA GLY A 253 -20.65 12.60 11.12
C GLY A 253 -21.51 12.42 9.88
N LEU A 254 -20.88 12.13 8.72
CA LEU A 254 -21.52 12.06 7.40
C LEU A 254 -21.96 10.65 6.99
N MET A 255 -21.59 9.60 7.75
CA MET A 255 -22.13 8.25 7.51
C MET A 255 -23.64 8.21 7.77
N ARG A 256 -24.39 7.45 6.98
CA ARG A 256 -25.80 7.12 7.28
C ARG A 256 -25.90 6.24 8.53
N ASN A 257 -27.12 6.10 9.06
CA ASN A 257 -27.36 5.11 10.10
C ASN A 257 -27.11 3.69 9.56
N GLY A 258 -26.41 2.86 10.33
CA GLY A 258 -25.96 1.53 9.90
C GLY A 258 -24.75 1.54 8.93
N GLY A 259 -24.12 2.70 8.70
CA GLY A 259 -22.96 2.81 7.85
C GLY A 259 -21.74 2.03 8.37
N GLN A 260 -20.81 1.71 7.47
CA GLN A 260 -19.66 0.86 7.73
C GLN A 260 -18.36 1.59 7.42
N VAL A 261 -17.36 1.53 8.32
CA VAL A 261 -16.10 2.26 8.17
C VAL A 261 -14.90 1.32 8.30
N ALA A 262 -14.06 1.28 7.29
CA ALA A 262 -12.75 0.62 7.31
C ALA A 262 -11.65 1.64 7.67
N LEU A 263 -10.84 1.32 8.69
CA LEU A 263 -9.78 2.17 9.20
C LEU A 263 -8.42 1.59 8.80
N LEU A 264 -7.70 2.28 7.92
CA LEU A 264 -6.33 1.94 7.51
C LEU A 264 -5.33 3.00 7.95
N GLY A 265 -5.72 4.28 8.00
CA GLY A 265 -4.85 5.38 8.36
C GLY A 265 -4.27 5.23 9.77
N LEU A 266 -2.97 5.48 9.90
CA LEU A 266 -2.30 5.48 11.21
C LEU A 266 -2.31 6.88 11.78
N PHE A 267 -2.91 7.03 12.96
CA PHE A 267 -3.04 8.33 13.63
C PHE A 267 -1.73 8.70 14.34
N GLY A 268 -1.22 9.90 14.07
CA GLY A 268 -0.03 10.40 14.76
C GLY A 268 -0.25 10.70 16.25
N LYS A 269 -1.50 10.87 16.66
CA LYS A 269 -1.97 10.99 18.06
C LYS A 269 -3.21 10.14 18.24
N LYS A 270 -3.46 9.66 19.47
CA LYS A 270 -4.68 8.89 19.77
C LYS A 270 -5.91 9.75 19.51
N PRO A 271 -6.79 9.38 18.55
CA PRO A 271 -7.99 10.15 18.26
C PRO A 271 -9.02 9.99 19.38
N VAL A 272 -9.80 11.03 19.64
CA VAL A 272 -10.98 10.97 20.51
C VAL A 272 -12.17 10.59 19.65
N ILE A 273 -12.97 9.61 20.04
CA ILE A 273 -14.17 9.15 19.30
C ILE A 273 -15.40 9.44 20.15
N ASP A 274 -16.40 10.11 19.53
CA ASP A 274 -17.74 10.28 20.09
C ASP A 274 -18.50 8.94 20.01
N LEU A 275 -18.44 8.17 21.10
CA LEU A 275 -19.06 6.86 21.19
C LEU A 275 -20.59 6.93 21.18
N ASP A 276 -21.20 8.01 21.68
CA ASP A 276 -22.66 8.15 21.65
C ASP A 276 -23.16 8.27 20.21
N ARG A 277 -22.49 9.09 19.40
CA ARG A 277 -22.77 9.19 17.96
C ARG A 277 -22.59 7.84 17.26
N PHE A 278 -21.54 7.11 17.59
CA PHE A 278 -21.26 5.79 17.03
C PHE A 278 -22.38 4.79 17.34
N ILE A 279 -22.86 4.78 18.61
CA ILE A 279 -23.93 3.89 19.09
C ILE A 279 -25.27 4.27 18.44
N PHE A 280 -25.65 5.55 18.48
CA PHE A 280 -26.95 6.02 17.96
C PHE A 280 -27.08 5.87 16.44
N LYS A 281 -25.98 5.92 15.71
CA LYS A 281 -25.97 5.64 14.27
C LYS A 281 -25.84 4.14 13.95
N GLY A 282 -25.54 3.29 14.93
CA GLY A 282 -25.33 1.84 14.70
C GLY A 282 -24.16 1.56 13.73
N LEU A 283 -23.07 2.35 13.81
CA LEU A 283 -21.95 2.22 12.90
C LEU A 283 -21.13 0.96 13.14
N THR A 284 -20.53 0.43 12.08
CA THR A 284 -19.51 -0.62 12.17
C THR A 284 -18.13 -0.02 11.87
N LEU A 285 -17.15 -0.22 12.76
CA LEU A 285 -15.74 0.12 12.53
C LEU A 285 -14.91 -1.14 12.42
N GLN A 286 -14.16 -1.26 11.33
CA GLN A 286 -13.25 -2.37 11.08
C GLN A 286 -11.82 -1.86 10.87
N GLY A 287 -10.90 -2.26 11.75
CA GLY A 287 -9.46 -2.02 11.55
C GLY A 287 -8.92 -2.89 10.42
N ILE A 288 -8.15 -2.28 9.54
CA ILE A 288 -7.48 -2.95 8.43
C ILE A 288 -5.98 -3.03 8.73
N TYR A 289 -5.42 -4.23 8.70
CA TYR A 289 -3.99 -4.44 8.84
C TYR A 289 -3.43 -5.06 7.56
N GLY A 290 -2.64 -4.29 6.84
CA GLY A 290 -2.03 -4.72 5.58
C GLY A 290 -3.07 -5.21 4.58
N ARG A 291 -2.79 -6.35 3.96
CA ARG A 291 -3.65 -7.02 2.97
C ARG A 291 -4.01 -8.43 3.43
N LYS A 292 -5.08 -8.99 2.92
CA LYS A 292 -5.34 -10.43 3.10
C LYS A 292 -4.32 -11.19 2.28
N MET A 293 -3.39 -11.87 2.98
CA MET A 293 -2.27 -12.57 2.34
C MET A 293 -2.78 -13.58 1.33
N TYR A 294 -2.19 -13.49 0.14
CA TYR A 294 -2.46 -14.22 -1.09
C TYR A 294 -3.81 -13.90 -1.75
N GLU A 295 -4.92 -13.84 -1.02
CA GLU A 295 -6.24 -13.57 -1.60
C GLU A 295 -6.29 -12.24 -2.38
N THR A 296 -5.71 -11.16 -1.81
CA THR A 296 -5.68 -9.86 -2.47
C THR A 296 -4.82 -9.84 -3.72
N TRP A 297 -3.75 -10.66 -3.80
CA TRP A 297 -2.90 -10.75 -4.99
C TRP A 297 -3.69 -11.20 -6.23
N TYR A 298 -4.51 -12.24 -6.08
CA TYR A 298 -5.38 -12.72 -7.17
C TYR A 298 -6.43 -11.69 -7.56
N LYS A 299 -7.03 -10.99 -6.59
CA LYS A 299 -8.01 -9.94 -6.86
C LYS A 299 -7.37 -8.75 -7.59
N MET A 300 -6.17 -8.31 -7.19
CA MET A 300 -5.44 -7.23 -7.84
C MET A 300 -5.14 -7.55 -9.29
N ALA A 301 -4.56 -8.72 -9.57
CA ALA A 301 -4.27 -9.17 -10.92
C ALA A 301 -5.55 -9.20 -11.78
N ALA A 302 -6.63 -9.79 -11.27
CA ALA A 302 -7.91 -9.87 -11.97
C ALA A 302 -8.52 -8.49 -12.27
N MET A 303 -8.46 -7.54 -11.33
CA MET A 303 -8.94 -6.17 -11.55
C MET A 303 -8.14 -5.45 -12.64
N VAL A 304 -6.81 -5.56 -12.64
CA VAL A 304 -5.97 -4.95 -13.69
C VAL A 304 -6.29 -5.61 -15.04
N GLN A 305 -6.36 -6.94 -15.11
CA GLN A 305 -6.72 -7.68 -16.32
C GLN A 305 -8.12 -7.36 -16.83
N SER A 306 -9.07 -7.02 -15.96
CA SER A 306 -10.43 -6.61 -16.32
C SER A 306 -10.58 -5.11 -16.61
N GLY A 307 -9.47 -4.35 -16.66
CA GLY A 307 -9.45 -2.98 -17.16
C GLY A 307 -9.24 -1.89 -16.09
N LEU A 308 -8.93 -2.23 -14.83
CA LEU A 308 -8.49 -1.24 -13.86
C LEU A 308 -7.11 -0.71 -14.23
N ASP A 309 -7.04 0.55 -14.68
CA ASP A 309 -5.78 1.20 -15.05
C ASP A 309 -5.22 2.06 -13.90
N LEU A 310 -4.11 1.62 -13.31
CA LEU A 310 -3.39 2.35 -12.25
C LEU A 310 -2.12 3.07 -12.74
N ARG A 311 -1.78 2.98 -14.03
CA ARG A 311 -0.58 3.64 -14.60
C ARG A 311 -0.57 5.16 -14.38
N PRO A 312 -1.72 5.89 -14.42
CA PRO A 312 -1.72 7.32 -14.13
C PRO A 312 -1.29 7.69 -12.71
N LEU A 313 -1.25 6.72 -11.78
CA LEU A 313 -0.73 6.94 -10.43
C LEU A 313 0.80 7.04 -10.40
N ILE A 314 1.50 6.50 -11.40
CA ILE A 314 2.96 6.55 -11.51
C ILE A 314 3.34 7.94 -12.02
N THR A 315 3.86 8.78 -11.15
CA THR A 315 4.17 10.18 -11.48
C THR A 315 5.63 10.43 -11.81
N HIS A 316 6.52 9.60 -11.29
CA HIS A 316 7.96 9.77 -11.49
C HIS A 316 8.68 8.42 -11.65
N ARG A 317 9.77 8.44 -12.40
CA ARG A 317 10.68 7.31 -12.60
C ARG A 317 12.10 7.79 -12.46
N PHE A 318 12.90 7.05 -11.71
CA PHE A 318 14.31 7.35 -11.50
C PHE A 318 15.14 6.08 -11.59
N PRO A 319 16.33 6.11 -12.16
CA PRO A 319 17.29 5.06 -11.91
C PRO A 319 17.64 5.05 -10.41
N TYR A 320 17.87 3.86 -9.84
CA TYR A 320 18.00 3.68 -8.38
C TYR A 320 19.09 4.58 -7.75
N HIS A 321 20.14 4.92 -8.48
CA HIS A 321 21.22 5.79 -7.99
C HIS A 321 20.80 7.26 -7.80
N ARG A 322 19.63 7.68 -8.32
CA ARG A 322 19.02 9.00 -8.09
C ARG A 322 17.94 8.96 -7.00
N PHE A 323 18.02 8.02 -6.10
CA PHE A 323 17.02 7.82 -5.03
C PHE A 323 16.81 9.06 -4.15
N GLU A 324 17.86 9.85 -3.89
CA GLU A 324 17.75 11.07 -3.07
C GLU A 324 16.75 12.07 -3.66
N GLU A 325 16.77 12.26 -4.98
CA GLU A 325 15.80 13.12 -5.68
C GLU A 325 14.38 12.56 -5.58
N ALA A 326 14.25 11.24 -5.70
CA ALA A 326 12.97 10.55 -5.55
C ALA A 326 12.39 10.74 -4.14
N PHE A 327 13.20 10.58 -3.09
CA PHE A 327 12.77 10.81 -1.70
C PHE A 327 12.48 12.29 -1.43
N ALA A 328 13.24 13.21 -2.02
CA ALA A 328 12.97 14.65 -1.91
C ALA A 328 11.58 14.99 -2.46
N ILE A 329 11.19 14.46 -3.62
CA ILE A 329 9.85 14.64 -4.19
C ILE A 329 8.78 14.00 -3.30
N MET A 330 9.00 12.77 -2.80
CA MET A 330 8.06 12.13 -1.87
C MET A 330 7.79 13.01 -0.64
N ASN A 331 8.82 13.65 -0.09
CA ASN A 331 8.70 14.53 1.07
C ASN A 331 7.89 15.80 0.81
N THR A 332 7.76 16.27 -0.44
CA THR A 332 6.85 17.39 -0.76
C THR A 332 5.38 16.99 -0.63
N GLY A 333 5.09 15.70 -0.77
CA GLY A 333 3.73 15.15 -0.86
C GLY A 333 3.03 15.48 -2.18
N GLU A 334 3.77 15.89 -3.20
CA GLU A 334 3.30 16.20 -4.56
C GLU A 334 3.75 15.09 -5.52
N SER A 335 3.48 13.85 -5.14
CA SER A 335 3.70 12.67 -5.97
C SER A 335 2.59 11.64 -5.78
N GLY A 336 2.42 10.81 -6.79
CA GLY A 336 1.77 9.51 -6.70
C GLY A 336 2.80 8.44 -6.34
N LYS A 337 2.85 7.34 -7.10
CA LYS A 337 3.92 6.34 -6.98
C LYS A 337 5.17 6.80 -7.73
N ILE A 338 6.31 6.59 -7.11
CA ILE A 338 7.63 6.81 -7.69
C ILE A 338 8.31 5.46 -7.87
N ILE A 339 8.75 5.19 -9.08
CA ILE A 339 9.44 3.94 -9.44
C ILE A 339 10.96 4.20 -9.44
N LEU A 340 11.70 3.25 -8.86
CA LEU A 340 13.15 3.15 -9.00
C LEU A 340 13.49 1.97 -9.92
N GLU A 341 14.30 2.22 -10.94
CA GLU A 341 14.73 1.25 -11.93
C GLU A 341 16.10 0.68 -11.54
N TRP A 342 16.21 -0.67 -11.46
CA TRP A 342 17.39 -1.40 -10.99
C TRP A 342 18.17 -2.11 -12.10
N VAL A 343 17.60 -2.17 -13.30
CA VAL A 343 18.25 -2.70 -14.52
C VAL A 343 18.49 -1.56 -15.49
N ASP A 344 19.65 -1.57 -16.13
CA ASP A 344 20.03 -0.60 -17.18
C ASP A 344 19.27 -0.88 -18.48
#